data_942e043ee2bcbb6112d1d74f8695ec8f
#
_entry.id   942e043ee2bcbb6112d1d74f8695ec8f
#
_cell.length_a   1.000
_cell.length_b   1.000
_cell.length_c   1.000
_cell.angle_alpha   90.00
_cell.angle_beta   90.00
_cell.angle_gamma   90.00
#
_symmetry.space_group_name_H-M   'P 1'
#
loop_
_entity.id
_entity.type
_entity.pdbx_description
1 polymer ?
#
loop_
_entity_poly.entity_id
_entity_poly.type
_entity_poly.pdbx_seq_one_letter_code
_entity_poly.pdbx_strand_id
1 'polypeptide(L)'
;MTWQPIDCHAHTTLSDGSLTVEELVATVSARGVRPSVADHLSGDVRYSIKTVEAVRAYLDELERYDVARGGEFCWHDALWRQLPDDVAARFTHWIGSLHAVFTPAGDRTISVFAPSLPEEITPEAYMEMHVANLERLADEMPVDILAHPTLLPAPFRKMALEELWTEEREERAVRALARAGIALEVSSRYRPHPRLVRRAMDAGVRLSLGSDGHTAEQVGDIGFSLSLVRALGARDEELYDPFQHGSRVAGRRRMAHAGPP
;
A
#
# COMPACT_ATOMS: atom_id res chain seq x y z
N MET A 1 22.84 15.72 0.48
CA MET A 1 21.84 15.66 1.54
C MET A 1 21.92 14.28 2.16
N THR A 2 21.87 14.16 3.47
CA THR A 2 21.77 12.86 4.14
C THR A 2 20.40 12.26 3.85
N TRP A 3 20.35 10.97 3.49
CA TRP A 3 19.09 10.25 3.31
C TRP A 3 18.25 10.29 4.60
N GLN A 4 16.97 10.52 4.46
CA GLN A 4 16.00 10.53 5.55
C GLN A 4 14.85 9.58 5.19
N PRO A 5 14.49 8.65 6.09
CA PRO A 5 13.40 7.71 5.82
C PRO A 5 12.07 8.45 5.66
N ILE A 6 11.17 7.86 4.89
CA ILE A 6 9.80 8.34 4.72
C ILE A 6 8.83 7.28 5.21
N ASP A 7 7.79 7.70 5.91
CA ASP A 7 6.61 6.87 6.20
C ASP A 7 5.62 7.04 5.05
N CYS A 8 5.56 6.08 4.14
CA CYS A 8 4.73 6.18 2.94
C CYS A 8 3.24 5.89 3.18
N HIS A 9 2.86 5.40 4.38
CA HIS A 9 1.50 4.94 4.66
C HIS A 9 1.06 5.36 6.08
N ALA A 10 0.29 6.44 6.16
CA ALA A 10 -0.30 6.94 7.40
C ALA A 10 -1.61 7.67 7.12
N HIS A 11 -2.56 7.57 8.06
CA HIS A 11 -3.95 8.04 7.94
C HIS A 11 -4.22 9.25 8.80
N THR A 12 -5.15 10.10 8.32
CA THR A 12 -5.58 11.33 9.01
C THR A 12 -7.08 11.29 9.33
N THR A 13 -7.58 12.35 9.96
CA THR A 13 -9.03 12.56 10.20
C THR A 13 -9.82 12.75 8.90
N LEU A 14 -9.18 12.81 7.74
CA LEU A 14 -9.87 12.83 6.44
C LEU A 14 -10.43 11.45 6.08
N SER A 15 -9.89 10.38 6.70
CA SER A 15 -10.49 9.04 6.67
C SER A 15 -10.75 8.52 8.10
N ASP A 16 -9.93 7.63 8.62
CA ASP A 16 -10.12 6.96 9.91
C ASP A 16 -8.94 7.11 10.89
N GLY A 17 -7.98 7.97 10.56
CA GLY A 17 -6.95 8.39 11.49
C GLY A 17 -7.46 9.37 12.56
N SER A 18 -6.69 9.56 13.61
CA SER A 18 -7.04 10.43 14.74
C SER A 18 -6.39 11.82 14.70
N LEU A 19 -5.43 12.03 13.81
CA LEU A 19 -4.69 13.29 13.66
C LEU A 19 -5.16 14.06 12.42
N THR A 20 -5.20 15.38 12.52
CA THR A 20 -5.27 16.25 11.35
C THR A 20 -4.00 16.12 10.50
N VAL A 21 -4.01 16.60 9.27
CA VAL A 21 -2.81 16.63 8.41
C VAL A 21 -1.66 17.38 9.09
N GLU A 22 -1.95 18.54 9.70
CA GLU A 22 -0.95 19.35 10.40
C GLU A 22 -0.32 18.61 11.59
N GLU A 23 -1.16 17.97 12.42
CA GLU A 23 -0.69 17.18 13.57
C GLU A 23 0.12 15.97 13.14
N LEU A 24 -0.29 15.27 12.05
CA LEU A 24 0.47 14.15 11.48
C LEU A 24 1.85 14.63 11.01
N VAL A 25 1.90 15.70 10.21
CA VAL A 25 3.17 16.25 9.71
C VAL A 25 4.10 16.60 10.86
N ALA A 26 3.59 17.29 11.90
CA ALA A 26 4.38 17.66 13.07
C ALA A 26 4.90 16.41 13.81
N THR A 27 4.02 15.40 14.03
CA THR A 27 4.34 14.19 14.78
C THR A 27 5.40 13.34 14.06
N VAL A 28 5.22 13.10 12.76
CA VAL A 28 6.15 12.29 11.96
C VAL A 28 7.50 13.00 11.82
N SER A 29 7.50 14.32 11.57
CA SER A 29 8.74 15.11 11.46
C SER A 29 9.52 15.13 12.78
N ALA A 30 8.85 15.20 13.93
CA ALA A 30 9.50 15.14 15.24
C ALA A 30 10.23 13.81 15.49
N ARG A 31 9.85 12.74 14.78
CA ARG A 31 10.53 11.42 14.80
C ARG A 31 11.72 11.33 13.84
N GLY A 32 12.05 12.40 13.12
CA GLY A 32 13.11 12.39 12.12
C GLY A 32 12.72 11.61 10.85
N VAL A 33 11.44 11.43 10.60
CA VAL A 33 10.88 10.75 9.44
C VAL A 33 10.19 11.78 8.54
N ARG A 34 10.27 11.62 7.22
CA ARG A 34 9.54 12.47 6.28
C ARG A 34 8.08 12.05 6.23
N PRO A 35 7.13 12.98 6.32
CA PRO A 35 5.72 12.66 6.34
C PRO A 35 5.15 12.35 4.95
N SER A 36 4.23 11.42 4.91
CA SER A 36 3.28 11.20 3.83
C SER A 36 1.90 11.00 4.42
N VAL A 37 0.87 11.38 3.69
CA VAL A 37 -0.52 11.04 4.01
C VAL A 37 -1.05 10.12 2.93
N ALA A 38 -1.68 9.01 3.33
CA ALA A 38 -2.27 8.03 2.42
C ALA A 38 -3.58 7.49 3.01
N ASP A 39 -4.57 8.36 3.09
CA ASP A 39 -5.91 8.04 3.59
C ASP A 39 -6.64 7.03 2.70
N HIS A 40 -7.62 6.32 3.25
CA HIS A 40 -8.46 5.38 2.53
C HIS A 40 -9.30 6.07 1.44
N LEU A 41 -9.11 5.63 0.20
CA LEU A 41 -9.83 6.06 -0.99
C LEU A 41 -10.63 4.88 -1.56
N SER A 42 -11.89 4.75 -1.13
CA SER A 42 -12.70 3.58 -1.45
C SER A 42 -14.19 3.89 -1.37
N GLY A 43 -14.97 3.44 -2.36
CA GLY A 43 -16.42 3.53 -2.32
C GLY A 43 -17.07 2.67 -1.23
N ASP A 44 -16.42 1.56 -0.85
CA ASP A 44 -17.01 0.52 -0.01
C ASP A 44 -16.51 0.54 1.44
N VAL A 45 -15.28 0.98 1.69
CA VAL A 45 -14.71 0.99 3.05
C VAL A 45 -15.38 2.05 3.91
N ARG A 46 -15.70 1.69 5.15
CA ARG A 46 -16.24 2.65 6.13
C ARG A 46 -15.19 3.69 6.47
N TYR A 47 -15.61 4.94 6.63
CA TYR A 47 -14.73 6.09 6.94
C TYR A 47 -13.66 6.38 5.89
N SER A 48 -13.91 6.06 4.63
CA SER A 48 -13.05 6.41 3.51
C SER A 48 -13.56 7.62 2.73
N ILE A 49 -12.70 8.18 1.89
CA ILE A 49 -13.02 9.18 0.88
C ILE A 49 -13.64 8.46 -0.32
N LYS A 50 -14.91 8.75 -0.65
CA LYS A 50 -15.75 7.85 -1.48
C LYS A 50 -16.02 8.32 -2.89
N THR A 51 -15.84 9.60 -3.19
CA THR A 51 -16.19 10.17 -4.49
C THR A 51 -15.04 10.96 -5.09
N VAL A 52 -15.06 11.16 -6.41
CA VAL A 52 -14.04 11.95 -7.11
C VAL A 52 -13.97 13.38 -6.57
N GLU A 53 -15.12 13.98 -6.24
CA GLU A 53 -15.20 15.34 -5.66
C GLU A 53 -14.54 15.38 -4.28
N ALA A 54 -14.76 14.35 -3.44
CA ALA A 54 -14.13 14.24 -2.14
C ALA A 54 -12.61 14.01 -2.28
N VAL A 55 -12.16 13.27 -3.30
CA VAL A 55 -10.72 13.11 -3.61
C VAL A 55 -10.10 14.44 -4.02
N ARG A 56 -10.81 15.30 -4.78
CA ARG A 56 -10.33 16.63 -5.10
C ARG A 56 -10.13 17.48 -3.85
N ALA A 57 -11.13 17.51 -2.96
CA ALA A 57 -11.05 18.24 -1.70
C ALA A 57 -9.93 17.72 -0.78
N TYR A 58 -9.74 16.40 -0.75
CA TYR A 58 -8.61 15.75 -0.07
C TYR A 58 -7.26 16.26 -0.57
N LEU A 59 -7.06 16.28 -1.89
CA LEU A 59 -5.82 16.77 -2.48
C LEU A 59 -5.63 18.28 -2.28
N ASP A 60 -6.73 19.08 -2.34
CA ASP A 60 -6.69 20.51 -2.04
C ASP A 60 -6.20 20.76 -0.60
N GLU A 61 -6.61 19.94 0.36
CA GLU A 61 -6.11 20.01 1.73
C GLU A 61 -4.64 19.62 1.82
N LEU A 62 -4.22 18.49 1.23
CA LEU A 62 -2.83 18.03 1.30
C LEU A 62 -1.83 18.99 0.64
N GLU A 63 -2.23 19.70 -0.41
CA GLU A 63 -1.37 20.66 -1.11
C GLU A 63 -1.01 21.90 -0.27
N ARG A 64 -1.66 22.08 0.87
CA ARG A 64 -1.33 23.16 1.83
C ARG A 64 -0.10 22.85 2.69
N TYR A 65 0.39 21.61 2.65
CA TYR A 65 1.47 21.13 3.50
C TYR A 65 2.63 20.56 2.66
N ASP A 66 3.83 20.62 3.21
CA ASP A 66 5.00 19.93 2.63
C ASP A 66 4.97 18.44 3.02
N VAL A 67 4.17 17.68 2.30
CA VAL A 67 3.88 16.27 2.55
C VAL A 67 3.79 15.50 1.24
N ALA A 68 4.19 14.23 1.24
CA ALA A 68 3.88 13.35 0.13
C ALA A 68 2.39 13.02 0.13
N ARG A 69 1.75 13.25 -1.03
CA ARG A 69 0.30 13.11 -1.23
C ARG A 69 0.00 11.72 -1.77
N GLY A 70 -0.21 10.79 -0.87
CA GLY A 70 -0.60 9.42 -1.18
C GLY A 70 -2.12 9.22 -1.18
N GLY A 71 -2.53 8.01 -1.49
CA GLY A 71 -3.90 7.54 -1.31
C GLY A 71 -3.91 6.02 -1.31
N GLU A 72 -4.59 5.41 -0.34
CA GLU A 72 -4.77 3.98 -0.25
C GLU A 72 -6.07 3.54 -0.92
N PHE A 73 -5.91 2.94 -2.10
CA PHE A 73 -7.01 2.46 -2.94
C PHE A 73 -7.27 0.98 -2.71
N CYS A 74 -8.54 0.62 -2.53
CA CYS A 74 -8.94 -0.77 -2.41
C CYS A 74 -9.05 -1.47 -3.76
N TRP A 75 -8.47 -2.65 -3.87
CA TRP A 75 -8.54 -3.49 -5.06
C TRP A 75 -9.97 -3.84 -5.49
N HIS A 76 -10.82 -4.13 -4.49
CA HIS A 76 -12.16 -4.70 -4.71
C HIS A 76 -13.22 -3.68 -5.12
N ASP A 77 -12.91 -2.36 -5.10
CA ASP A 77 -13.86 -1.33 -5.55
C ASP A 77 -13.38 -0.61 -6.83
N ALA A 78 -14.21 0.30 -7.33
CA ALA A 78 -14.00 0.93 -8.61
C ALA A 78 -13.52 2.39 -8.55
N LEU A 79 -13.34 2.99 -7.37
CA LEU A 79 -13.04 4.42 -7.25
C LEU A 79 -11.76 4.80 -8.00
N TRP A 80 -10.72 3.97 -7.90
CA TRP A 80 -9.44 4.20 -8.58
C TRP A 80 -9.54 4.23 -10.11
N ARG A 81 -10.56 3.55 -10.70
CA ARG A 81 -10.85 3.58 -12.14
C ARG A 81 -11.57 4.85 -12.58
N GLN A 82 -12.23 5.53 -11.65
CA GLN A 82 -13.08 6.68 -11.92
C GLN A 82 -12.31 8.01 -11.84
N LEU A 83 -11.08 8.02 -11.32
CA LEU A 83 -10.32 9.25 -11.16
C LEU A 83 -9.93 9.84 -12.53
N PRO A 84 -10.33 11.10 -12.81
CA PRO A 84 -9.85 11.82 -13.99
C PRO A 84 -8.33 12.02 -13.94
N ASP A 85 -7.73 12.20 -15.11
CA ASP A 85 -6.29 12.33 -15.27
C ASP A 85 -5.68 13.50 -14.50
N ASP A 86 -6.40 14.63 -14.47
CA ASP A 86 -5.99 15.82 -13.73
C ASP A 86 -5.97 15.60 -12.22
N VAL A 87 -6.89 14.79 -11.67
CA VAL A 87 -6.92 14.43 -10.26
C VAL A 87 -5.79 13.42 -9.94
N ALA A 88 -5.71 12.38 -10.75
CA ALA A 88 -4.73 11.31 -10.54
C ALA A 88 -3.27 11.82 -10.61
N ALA A 89 -3.00 12.84 -11.43
CA ALA A 89 -1.67 13.45 -11.57
C ALA A 89 -1.22 14.28 -10.35
N ARG A 90 -2.13 14.63 -9.45
CA ARG A 90 -1.82 15.41 -8.23
C ARG A 90 -1.22 14.57 -7.11
N PHE A 91 -1.43 13.25 -7.13
CA PHE A 91 -0.81 12.34 -6.17
C PHE A 91 0.69 12.20 -6.41
N THR A 92 1.46 12.09 -5.33
CA THR A 92 2.87 11.71 -5.40
C THR A 92 3.06 10.20 -5.50
N HIS A 93 2.10 9.42 -4.97
CA HIS A 93 2.08 7.96 -5.05
C HIS A 93 0.69 7.39 -4.78
N TRP A 94 0.46 6.19 -5.27
CA TRP A 94 -0.73 5.40 -5.03
C TRP A 94 -0.39 4.11 -4.33
N ILE A 95 -1.14 3.78 -3.29
CA ILE A 95 -1.05 2.52 -2.57
C ILE A 95 -2.24 1.65 -2.98
N GLY A 96 -1.99 0.40 -3.31
CA GLY A 96 -3.04 -0.59 -3.57
C GLY A 96 -3.13 -1.58 -2.42
N SER A 97 -4.33 -1.82 -1.89
CA SER A 97 -4.57 -2.71 -0.77
C SER A 97 -5.60 -3.78 -1.09
N LEU A 98 -5.34 -4.99 -0.57
CA LEU A 98 -6.26 -6.12 -0.60
C LEU A 98 -7.10 -6.13 0.68
N HIS A 99 -8.04 -5.18 0.84
CA HIS A 99 -8.98 -5.20 1.97
C HIS A 99 -10.09 -6.24 1.80
N ALA A 100 -10.30 -6.71 0.58
CA ALA A 100 -11.08 -7.89 0.27
C ALA A 100 -10.54 -8.59 -0.98
N VAL A 101 -10.72 -9.88 -1.08
CA VAL A 101 -10.34 -10.71 -2.22
C VAL A 101 -11.59 -11.21 -2.94
N PHE A 102 -11.58 -11.15 -4.27
CA PHE A 102 -12.62 -11.76 -5.09
C PHE A 102 -12.51 -13.28 -5.04
N THR A 103 -13.65 -13.96 -4.94
CA THR A 103 -13.74 -15.41 -5.17
C THR A 103 -13.38 -15.75 -6.63
N PRO A 104 -13.03 -17.00 -6.96
CA PRO A 104 -12.69 -17.38 -8.33
C PRO A 104 -13.79 -17.10 -9.35
N ALA A 105 -15.07 -17.17 -8.95
CA ALA A 105 -16.20 -16.82 -9.79
C ALA A 105 -16.36 -15.30 -10.01
N GLY A 106 -15.72 -14.48 -9.16
CA GLY A 106 -15.78 -13.02 -9.24
C GLY A 106 -17.12 -12.42 -8.79
N ASP A 107 -18.02 -13.24 -8.23
CA ASP A 107 -19.38 -12.87 -7.86
C ASP A 107 -19.50 -12.28 -6.45
N ARG A 108 -18.50 -12.50 -5.60
CA ARG A 108 -18.44 -12.01 -4.22
C ARG A 108 -17.00 -11.72 -3.79
N THR A 109 -16.87 -11.00 -2.67
CA THR A 109 -15.58 -10.73 -2.03
C THR A 109 -15.55 -11.28 -0.61
N ILE A 110 -14.35 -11.58 -0.11
CA ILE A 110 -14.09 -11.96 1.28
C ILE A 110 -13.18 -10.90 1.88
N SER A 111 -13.67 -10.21 2.92
CA SER A 111 -12.90 -9.18 3.60
C SER A 111 -11.74 -9.78 4.39
N VAL A 112 -10.57 -9.12 4.36
CA VAL A 112 -9.42 -9.44 5.23
C VAL A 112 -9.71 -9.13 6.72
N PHE A 113 -10.77 -8.38 7.00
CA PHE A 113 -11.24 -8.10 8.36
C PHE A 113 -12.30 -9.10 8.85
N ALA A 114 -12.64 -10.11 8.04
CA ALA A 114 -13.64 -11.10 8.40
C ALA A 114 -13.25 -11.84 9.68
N PRO A 115 -14.20 -11.99 10.65
CA PRO A 115 -13.93 -12.72 11.89
C PRO A 115 -13.88 -14.24 11.67
N SER A 116 -14.47 -14.74 10.58
CA SER A 116 -14.47 -16.13 10.15
C SER A 116 -14.45 -16.20 8.63
N LEU A 117 -14.02 -17.32 8.10
CA LEU A 117 -14.21 -17.67 6.69
C LEU A 117 -15.51 -18.41 6.49
N PRO A 118 -16.11 -18.39 5.26
CA PRO A 118 -17.14 -19.33 4.87
C PRO A 118 -16.67 -20.78 5.08
N GLU A 119 -17.57 -21.67 5.52
CA GLU A 119 -17.21 -23.06 5.86
C GLU A 119 -16.58 -23.84 4.69
N GLU A 120 -16.95 -23.48 3.47
CA GLU A 120 -16.44 -24.11 2.24
C GLU A 120 -15.03 -23.66 1.85
N ILE A 121 -14.43 -22.66 2.55
CA ILE A 121 -13.14 -22.07 2.21
C ILE A 121 -12.08 -22.47 3.23
N THR A 122 -11.17 -23.33 2.80
CA THR A 122 -10.00 -23.70 3.61
C THR A 122 -8.94 -22.58 3.62
N PRO A 123 -8.02 -22.57 4.60
CA PRO A 123 -6.90 -21.64 4.60
C PRO A 123 -6.09 -21.67 3.30
N GLU A 124 -5.83 -22.85 2.74
CA GLU A 124 -5.10 -23.02 1.48
C GLU A 124 -5.86 -22.39 0.32
N ALA A 125 -7.16 -22.63 0.22
CA ALA A 125 -8.01 -22.05 -0.82
C ALA A 125 -8.08 -20.52 -0.71
N TYR A 126 -8.15 -19.98 0.52
CA TYR A 126 -8.11 -18.55 0.73
C TYR A 126 -6.78 -17.95 0.29
N MET A 127 -5.65 -18.56 0.65
CA MET A 127 -4.33 -18.04 0.27
C MET A 127 -4.11 -18.08 -1.23
N GLU A 128 -4.62 -19.10 -1.94
CA GLU A 128 -4.59 -19.12 -3.41
C GLU A 128 -5.41 -17.97 -4.01
N MET A 129 -6.60 -17.70 -3.47
CA MET A 129 -7.39 -16.53 -3.88
C MET A 129 -6.67 -15.22 -3.57
N HIS A 130 -6.04 -15.12 -2.40
CA HIS A 130 -5.30 -13.92 -1.98
C HIS A 130 -4.15 -13.61 -2.95
N VAL A 131 -3.33 -14.61 -3.26
CA VAL A 131 -2.21 -14.45 -4.21
C VAL A 131 -2.72 -14.16 -5.63
N ALA A 132 -3.77 -14.85 -6.10
CA ALA A 132 -4.35 -14.58 -7.41
C ALA A 132 -4.92 -13.15 -7.51
N ASN A 133 -5.54 -12.64 -6.46
CA ASN A 133 -6.01 -11.25 -6.41
C ASN A 133 -4.85 -10.25 -6.39
N LEU A 134 -3.74 -10.57 -5.71
CA LEU A 134 -2.52 -9.77 -5.72
C LEU A 134 -1.92 -9.71 -7.14
N GLU A 135 -1.82 -10.85 -7.84
CA GLU A 135 -1.35 -10.91 -9.22
C GLU A 135 -2.21 -10.02 -10.13
N ARG A 136 -3.53 -10.10 -9.99
CA ARG A 136 -4.47 -9.25 -10.74
C ARG A 136 -4.36 -7.78 -10.37
N LEU A 137 -4.23 -7.45 -9.08
CA LEU A 137 -3.98 -6.08 -8.64
C LEU A 137 -2.73 -5.52 -9.33
N ALA A 138 -1.64 -6.28 -9.32
CA ALA A 138 -0.40 -5.85 -9.95
C ALA A 138 -0.53 -5.62 -11.47
N ASP A 139 -1.36 -6.39 -12.14
CA ASP A 139 -1.58 -6.25 -13.58
C ASP A 139 -2.57 -5.12 -13.94
N GLU A 140 -3.60 -4.91 -13.12
CA GLU A 140 -4.73 -4.03 -13.45
C GLU A 140 -4.62 -2.64 -12.79
N MET A 141 -4.15 -2.55 -11.52
CA MET A 141 -4.09 -1.27 -10.81
C MET A 141 -2.78 -0.53 -11.11
N PRO A 142 -2.85 0.78 -11.40
CA PRO A 142 -1.66 1.58 -11.66
C PRO A 142 -0.99 2.09 -10.36
N VAL A 143 -0.91 1.27 -9.32
CA VAL A 143 -0.36 1.64 -8.02
C VAL A 143 1.18 1.61 -8.00
N ASP A 144 1.75 2.35 -7.08
CA ASP A 144 3.18 2.45 -6.85
C ASP A 144 3.66 1.49 -5.77
N ILE A 145 2.80 1.23 -4.78
CA ILE A 145 3.07 0.41 -3.61
C ILE A 145 1.95 -0.61 -3.43
N LEU A 146 2.28 -1.86 -3.15
CA LEU A 146 1.36 -2.85 -2.60
C LEU A 146 1.42 -2.79 -1.09
N ALA A 147 0.30 -2.43 -0.45
CA ALA A 147 0.19 -2.36 1.01
C ALA A 147 0.07 -3.76 1.63
N HIS A 148 0.69 -3.90 2.80
CA HIS A 148 0.50 -4.96 3.80
C HIS A 148 -0.05 -6.31 3.27
N PRO A 149 0.62 -7.00 2.34
CA PRO A 149 0.11 -8.26 1.76
C PRO A 149 -0.07 -9.35 2.82
N THR A 150 0.53 -9.19 3.99
CA THR A 150 0.42 -10.11 5.13
C THR A 150 -0.77 -9.80 6.05
N LEU A 151 -1.59 -8.80 5.73
CA LEU A 151 -2.88 -8.58 6.37
C LEU A 151 -3.87 -9.65 5.91
N LEU A 152 -4.25 -10.53 6.83
CA LEU A 152 -5.12 -11.68 6.57
C LEU A 152 -6.29 -11.73 7.56
N PRO A 153 -7.40 -12.42 7.24
CA PRO A 153 -8.55 -12.60 8.12
C PRO A 153 -8.20 -13.17 9.50
N ALA A 154 -9.06 -12.90 10.48
CA ALA A 154 -8.83 -13.28 11.87
C ALA A 154 -8.47 -14.77 12.10
N PRO A 155 -9.01 -15.75 11.38
CA PRO A 155 -8.63 -17.16 11.54
C PRO A 155 -7.14 -17.44 11.35
N PHE A 156 -6.46 -16.64 10.49
CA PHE A 156 -5.03 -16.85 10.19
C PHE A 156 -4.07 -16.25 11.21
N ARG A 157 -4.55 -15.41 12.12
CA ARG A 157 -3.68 -14.69 13.09
C ARG A 157 -2.91 -15.60 14.05
N LYS A 158 -3.32 -16.87 14.17
CA LYS A 158 -2.67 -17.90 15.01
C LYS A 158 -1.75 -18.83 14.23
N MET A 159 -1.70 -18.66 12.90
CA MET A 159 -0.85 -19.47 12.02
C MET A 159 0.46 -18.73 11.76
N ALA A 160 1.54 -19.48 11.53
CA ALA A 160 2.79 -18.88 11.13
C ALA A 160 2.67 -18.33 9.70
N LEU A 161 3.12 -17.08 9.48
CA LEU A 161 3.05 -16.46 8.16
C LEU A 161 3.82 -17.27 7.10
N GLU A 162 4.93 -17.89 7.47
CA GLU A 162 5.76 -18.71 6.59
C GLU A 162 5.06 -19.99 6.11
N GLU A 163 4.08 -20.49 6.87
CA GLU A 163 3.24 -21.63 6.47
C GLU A 163 2.15 -21.20 5.47
N LEU A 164 1.58 -20.02 5.68
CA LEU A 164 0.57 -19.41 4.80
C LEU A 164 1.20 -18.90 3.50
N TRP A 165 2.32 -18.18 3.64
CA TRP A 165 3.14 -17.70 2.54
C TRP A 165 4.21 -18.72 2.21
N THR A 166 3.84 -19.79 1.46
CA THR A 166 4.78 -20.77 0.95
C THR A 166 5.78 -20.11 -0.03
N GLU A 167 6.91 -20.73 -0.27
CA GLU A 167 7.90 -20.21 -1.24
C GLU A 167 7.31 -19.96 -2.62
N GLU A 168 6.41 -20.86 -3.07
CA GLU A 168 5.72 -20.70 -4.35
C GLU A 168 4.80 -19.45 -4.38
N ARG A 169 4.04 -19.22 -3.31
CA ARG A 169 3.16 -18.04 -3.19
C ARG A 169 3.95 -16.74 -3.14
N GLU A 170 5.05 -16.73 -2.40
CA GLU A 170 5.96 -15.59 -2.37
C GLU A 170 6.56 -15.32 -3.73
N GLU A 171 7.03 -16.37 -4.43
CA GLU A 171 7.61 -16.22 -5.76
C GLU A 171 6.60 -15.64 -6.77
N ARG A 172 5.36 -16.11 -6.76
CA ARG A 172 4.29 -15.60 -7.61
C ARG A 172 4.01 -14.13 -7.31
N ALA A 173 3.81 -13.78 -6.05
CA ALA A 173 3.55 -12.41 -5.61
C ALA A 173 4.70 -11.46 -6.00
N VAL A 174 5.94 -11.82 -5.66
CA VAL A 174 7.12 -11.01 -5.95
C VAL A 174 7.35 -10.86 -7.46
N ARG A 175 7.14 -11.92 -8.24
CA ARG A 175 7.24 -11.87 -9.72
C ARG A 175 6.20 -10.90 -10.30
N ALA A 176 4.98 -10.88 -9.77
CA ALA A 176 3.94 -9.94 -10.21
C ALA A 176 4.36 -8.49 -9.91
N LEU A 177 4.86 -8.22 -8.70
CA LEU A 177 5.34 -6.89 -8.31
C LEU A 177 6.53 -6.44 -9.16
N ALA A 178 7.52 -7.31 -9.36
CA ALA A 178 8.70 -7.01 -10.19
C ALA A 178 8.30 -6.68 -11.63
N ARG A 179 7.44 -7.50 -12.26
CA ARG A 179 6.93 -7.28 -13.62
C ARG A 179 6.19 -5.94 -13.71
N ALA A 180 5.37 -5.63 -12.72
CA ALA A 180 4.59 -4.39 -12.70
C ALA A 180 5.42 -3.18 -12.24
N GLY A 181 6.60 -3.36 -11.63
CA GLY A 181 7.42 -2.31 -11.04
C GLY A 181 6.77 -1.67 -9.80
N ILE A 182 5.99 -2.43 -9.04
CA ILE A 182 5.31 -2.03 -7.81
C ILE A 182 6.23 -2.32 -6.63
N ALA A 183 6.37 -1.37 -5.71
CA ALA A 183 7.11 -1.57 -4.47
C ALA A 183 6.32 -2.43 -3.48
N LEU A 184 7.03 -3.26 -2.70
CA LEU A 184 6.45 -4.01 -1.59
C LEU A 184 6.49 -3.17 -0.32
N GLU A 185 5.35 -2.97 0.34
CA GLU A 185 5.34 -2.37 1.65
C GLU A 185 5.89 -3.32 2.72
N VAL A 186 6.85 -2.82 3.47
CA VAL A 186 7.30 -3.39 4.73
C VAL A 186 6.57 -2.65 5.85
N SER A 187 5.37 -3.12 6.18
CA SER A 187 4.51 -2.50 7.18
C SER A 187 5.04 -2.75 8.60
N SER A 188 5.14 -1.69 9.41
CA SER A 188 5.46 -1.81 10.84
C SER A 188 4.30 -2.43 11.63
N ARG A 189 3.08 -2.28 11.14
CA ARG A 189 1.86 -2.82 11.76
C ARG A 189 1.63 -4.30 11.44
N TYR A 190 1.71 -4.68 10.14
CA TYR A 190 1.39 -6.04 9.66
C TYR A 190 2.63 -6.88 9.35
N ARG A 191 3.79 -6.43 9.69
CA ARG A 191 5.10 -7.09 9.82
C ARG A 191 5.31 -8.29 8.88
N PRO A 192 5.65 -8.07 7.62
CA PRO A 192 5.98 -9.18 6.73
C PRO A 192 7.18 -9.96 7.27
N HIS A 193 7.21 -11.27 7.03
CA HIS A 193 8.34 -12.09 7.48
C HIS A 193 9.58 -11.87 6.59
N PRO A 194 10.80 -12.06 7.14
CA PRO A 194 12.05 -11.70 6.46
C PRO A 194 12.25 -12.39 5.11
N ARG A 195 11.78 -13.63 4.92
CA ARG A 195 11.94 -14.39 3.67
C ARG A 195 11.22 -13.70 2.50
N LEU A 196 9.99 -13.23 2.70
CA LEU A 196 9.24 -12.48 1.68
C LEU A 196 9.97 -11.20 1.27
N VAL A 197 10.44 -10.43 2.26
CA VAL A 197 11.16 -9.17 2.01
C VAL A 197 12.48 -9.43 1.29
N ARG A 198 13.24 -10.47 1.70
CA ARG A 198 14.48 -10.89 1.02
C ARG A 198 14.20 -11.25 -0.44
N ARG A 199 13.19 -12.09 -0.69
CA ARG A 199 12.80 -12.51 -2.04
C ARG A 199 12.43 -11.31 -2.93
N ALA A 200 11.75 -10.32 -2.36
CA ALA A 200 11.41 -9.08 -3.08
C ALA A 200 12.69 -8.29 -3.46
N MET A 201 13.64 -8.14 -2.53
CA MET A 201 14.93 -7.50 -2.80
C MET A 201 15.72 -8.23 -3.89
N ASP A 202 15.82 -9.56 -3.79
CA ASP A 202 16.57 -10.40 -4.76
C ASP A 202 15.94 -10.30 -6.17
N ALA A 203 14.65 -10.04 -6.27
CA ALA A 203 13.94 -9.82 -7.53
C ALA A 203 13.98 -8.36 -8.03
N GLY A 204 14.68 -7.46 -7.32
CA GLY A 204 14.78 -6.04 -7.69
C GLY A 204 13.50 -5.23 -7.40
N VAL A 205 12.58 -5.74 -6.58
CA VAL A 205 11.41 -5.01 -6.10
C VAL A 205 11.85 -4.00 -5.05
N ARG A 206 11.50 -2.71 -5.24
CA ARG A 206 11.74 -1.70 -4.20
C ARG A 206 10.91 -1.98 -2.96
N LEU A 207 11.43 -1.56 -1.82
CA LEU A 207 10.74 -1.68 -0.54
C LEU A 207 10.20 -0.31 -0.10
N SER A 208 8.93 -0.25 0.26
CA SER A 208 8.32 0.94 0.87
C SER A 208 8.24 0.75 2.38
N LEU A 209 8.58 1.79 3.15
CA LEU A 209 8.39 1.79 4.59
C LEU A 209 7.02 2.38 4.90
N GLY A 210 6.21 1.71 5.72
CA GLY A 210 4.89 2.17 6.12
C GLY A 210 4.60 1.87 7.59
N SER A 211 4.06 2.85 8.30
CA SER A 211 3.52 2.63 9.65
C SER A 211 2.12 2.03 9.61
N ASP A 212 1.33 2.37 8.61
CA ASP A 212 -0.12 2.21 8.59
C ASP A 212 -0.75 2.78 9.87
N GLY A 213 -0.23 3.97 10.23
CA GLY A 213 -0.52 4.62 11.49
C GLY A 213 -1.84 5.37 11.46
N HIS A 214 -2.67 5.19 12.50
CA HIS A 214 -3.98 5.84 12.68
C HIS A 214 -4.03 6.70 13.95
N THR A 215 -3.04 6.60 14.82
CA THR A 215 -2.96 7.38 16.07
C THR A 215 -1.60 8.07 16.18
N ALA A 216 -1.50 9.03 17.13
CA ALA A 216 -0.26 9.75 17.37
C ALA A 216 0.93 8.84 17.72
N GLU A 217 0.68 7.70 18.36
CA GLU A 217 1.70 6.72 18.70
C GLU A 217 2.19 5.94 17.48
N GLN A 218 1.30 5.73 16.51
CA GLN A 218 1.54 4.87 15.34
C GLN A 218 2.17 5.61 14.16
N VAL A 219 1.71 6.86 13.86
CA VAL A 219 2.19 7.61 12.68
C VAL A 219 3.70 7.87 12.77
N GLY A 220 4.44 7.54 11.72
CA GLY A 220 5.90 7.65 11.69
C GLY A 220 6.62 6.57 12.50
N ASP A 221 5.93 5.60 13.12
CA ASP A 221 6.58 4.44 13.75
C ASP A 221 6.97 3.40 12.69
N ILE A 222 8.03 3.69 11.97
CA ILE A 222 8.63 2.81 10.97
C ILE A 222 9.83 2.02 11.55
N GLY A 223 9.96 1.96 12.87
CA GLY A 223 11.12 1.33 13.53
C GLY A 223 11.31 -0.13 13.15
N PHE A 224 10.22 -0.92 13.11
CA PHE A 224 10.29 -2.31 12.67
C PHE A 224 10.70 -2.43 11.20
N SER A 225 10.00 -1.73 10.30
CA SER A 225 10.25 -1.81 8.86
C SER A 225 11.67 -1.37 8.51
N LEU A 226 12.14 -0.28 9.07
CA LEU A 226 13.51 0.20 8.86
C LEU A 226 14.56 -0.79 9.40
N SER A 227 14.34 -1.33 10.60
CA SER A 227 15.24 -2.33 11.20
C SER A 227 15.32 -3.60 10.36
N LEU A 228 14.18 -4.09 9.86
CA LEU A 228 14.13 -5.30 9.04
C LEU A 228 14.86 -5.12 7.70
N VAL A 229 14.58 -4.03 6.97
CA VAL A 229 15.23 -3.82 5.66
C VAL A 229 16.74 -3.62 5.81
N ARG A 230 17.21 -2.95 6.88
CA ARG A 230 18.64 -2.77 7.17
C ARG A 230 19.30 -4.10 7.58
N ALA A 231 18.66 -4.91 8.41
CA ALA A 231 19.15 -6.24 8.78
C ALA A 231 19.28 -7.16 7.55
N LEU A 232 18.44 -6.97 6.55
CA LEU A 232 18.51 -7.65 5.27
C LEU A 232 19.51 -7.01 4.29
N GLY A 233 20.16 -5.90 4.65
CA GLY A 233 21.19 -5.25 3.85
C GLY A 233 20.65 -4.33 2.73
N ALA A 234 19.39 -3.89 2.82
CA ALA A 234 18.84 -2.95 1.85
C ALA A 234 19.58 -1.61 1.87
N ARG A 235 19.93 -1.11 0.70
CA ARG A 235 20.54 0.21 0.48
C ARG A 235 19.44 1.25 0.29
N ASP A 236 19.80 2.54 0.44
CA ASP A 236 18.83 3.66 0.35
C ASP A 236 18.14 3.71 -1.02
N GLU A 237 18.86 3.43 -2.10
CA GLU A 237 18.32 3.41 -3.47
C GLU A 237 17.36 2.25 -3.77
N GLU A 238 17.31 1.24 -2.92
CA GLU A 238 16.37 0.12 -3.00
C GLU A 238 15.05 0.43 -2.28
N LEU A 239 15.02 1.54 -1.53
CA LEU A 239 13.81 2.01 -0.87
C LEU A 239 13.01 2.92 -1.80
N TYR A 240 11.69 2.74 -1.78
CA TYR A 240 10.78 3.61 -2.52
C TYR A 240 10.66 4.97 -1.82
N ASP A 241 10.83 6.03 -2.58
CA ASP A 241 10.64 7.41 -2.15
C ASP A 241 9.77 8.13 -3.18
N PRO A 242 8.55 8.57 -2.83
CA PRO A 242 7.62 9.20 -3.76
C PRO A 242 8.16 10.51 -4.36
N PHE A 243 9.06 11.21 -3.68
CA PHE A 243 9.67 12.44 -4.20
C PHE A 243 10.76 12.17 -5.23
N GLN A 244 11.40 11.00 -5.18
CA GLN A 244 12.44 10.60 -6.14
C GLN A 244 11.87 9.80 -7.31
N HIS A 245 10.95 8.89 -7.02
CA HIS A 245 10.42 7.95 -8.00
C HIS A 245 9.13 8.44 -8.67
N GLY A 246 8.39 9.32 -7.98
CA GLY A 246 7.12 9.87 -8.44
C GLY A 246 6.03 8.82 -8.57
N SER A 247 4.84 9.26 -9.01
CA SER A 247 3.74 8.34 -9.28
C SER A 247 3.83 7.75 -10.69
N ARG A 248 3.72 6.43 -10.79
CA ARG A 248 3.62 5.69 -12.05
C ARG A 248 2.40 6.11 -12.87
N VAL A 249 1.30 6.48 -12.19
CA VAL A 249 0.09 7.01 -12.85
C VAL A 249 0.42 8.26 -13.63
N ALA A 250 1.11 9.22 -13.01
CA ALA A 250 1.53 10.45 -13.66
C ALA A 250 2.53 10.18 -14.81
N GLY A 251 3.42 9.19 -14.66
CA GLY A 251 4.41 8.79 -15.67
C GLY A 251 3.79 8.14 -16.91
N ARG A 252 2.88 7.17 -16.72
CA ARG A 252 2.20 6.48 -17.81
C ARG A 252 1.37 7.44 -18.68
N ARG A 253 0.74 8.43 -18.07
CA ARG A 253 -0.10 9.42 -18.74
C ARG A 253 0.69 10.45 -19.52
N ARG A 254 1.87 10.87 -19.04
CA ARG A 254 2.77 11.72 -19.84
C ARG A 254 3.20 11.03 -21.15
N MET A 255 3.46 9.72 -21.10
CA MET A 255 3.81 8.94 -22.29
C MET A 255 2.63 8.76 -23.26
N ALA A 256 1.41 8.58 -22.75
CA ALA A 256 0.20 8.47 -23.57
C ALA A 256 -0.14 9.79 -24.30
N HIS A 257 0.19 10.95 -23.72
CA HIS A 257 -0.03 12.27 -24.33
C HIS A 257 1.14 12.72 -25.26
N ALA A 258 2.30 12.09 -25.14
CA ALA A 258 3.46 12.43 -25.99
C ALA A 258 3.34 11.91 -27.43
N GLY A 259 2.35 11.06 -27.76
CA GLY A 259 2.18 10.44 -29.07
C GLY A 259 3.33 9.48 -29.42
N PRO A 260 3.18 8.60 -30.40
CA PRO A 260 4.33 7.85 -30.90
C PRO A 260 5.30 8.83 -31.61
N PRO A 261 6.63 8.60 -31.49
CA PRO A 261 7.65 9.42 -32.14
C PRO A 261 7.52 9.41 -33.67
#